data_39b8127f2a5e73efbd2d7ad47e4a5ab4
#
_entry.id   39b8127f2a5e73efbd2d7ad47e4a5ab4
#
_cell.length_a   1.000
_cell.length_b   1.000
_cell.length_c   1.000
_cell.angle_alpha   90.00
_cell.angle_beta   90.00
_cell.angle_gamma   90.00
#
_symmetry.space_group_name_H-M   'P 1'
#
loop_
_entity.id
_entity.type
_entity.pdbx_description
1 polymer ?
#
loop_
_entity_poly.entity_id
_entity_poly.type
_entity_poly.pdbx_seq_one_letter_code
_entity_poly.pdbx_strand_id
1 'polypeptide(L)'
;MSAPTLAEIEALADAAFAALPEKFTRLCEGVVFHVEDFPDEETLDEMECETEFDLLGLFRGKGLPDGAHLAETGAEPNMVWLYRRPILDFWAESEDTLGDIITHVLVHEIGHHFGLSDADMEEIERGAVL
;
A
#
# COMPACT_ATOMS: atom_id res chain seq x y z
N MET A 1 21.71 11.30 12.37
CA MET A 1 20.38 10.72 12.22
C MET A 1 20.24 10.11 10.84
N SER A 2 19.92 8.84 10.76
CA SER A 2 19.75 8.20 9.46
C SER A 2 18.28 8.10 9.08
N ALA A 3 18.00 8.05 7.78
CA ALA A 3 16.65 7.85 7.28
C ALA A 3 16.16 6.45 7.66
N PRO A 4 14.84 6.27 7.84
CA PRO A 4 14.29 4.94 8.10
C PRO A 4 14.73 3.93 7.06
N THR A 5 15.10 2.74 7.51
CA THR A 5 15.55 1.64 6.65
C THR A 5 14.37 0.89 6.05
N LEU A 6 14.66 -0.02 5.12
CA LEU A 6 13.62 -0.92 4.57
C LEU A 6 12.94 -1.69 5.70
N ALA A 7 13.72 -2.22 6.65
CA ALA A 7 13.16 -2.95 7.78
C ALA A 7 12.26 -2.08 8.66
N GLU A 8 12.64 -0.82 8.84
CA GLU A 8 11.83 0.11 9.62
C GLU A 8 10.54 0.47 8.91
N ILE A 9 10.57 0.68 7.60
CA ILE A 9 9.36 0.91 6.80
C ILE A 9 8.45 -0.32 6.87
N GLU A 10 9.03 -1.51 6.76
CA GLU A 10 8.29 -2.76 6.86
C GLU A 10 7.58 -2.89 8.21
N ALA A 11 8.29 -2.58 9.30
CA ALA A 11 7.71 -2.61 10.65
C ALA A 11 6.58 -1.59 10.80
N LEU A 12 6.75 -0.38 10.25
CA LEU A 12 5.71 0.63 10.26
C LEU A 12 4.49 0.19 9.46
N ALA A 13 4.72 -0.45 8.33
CA ALA A 13 3.63 -0.97 7.49
C ALA A 13 2.84 -2.06 8.22
N ASP A 14 3.53 -2.97 8.89
CA ASP A 14 2.89 -4.03 9.68
C ASP A 14 2.05 -3.43 10.80
N ALA A 15 2.59 -2.45 11.51
CA ALA A 15 1.88 -1.78 12.59
C ALA A 15 0.66 -1.00 12.07
N ALA A 16 0.83 -0.30 10.96
CA ALA A 16 -0.25 0.46 10.34
C ALA A 16 -1.38 -0.48 9.90
N PHE A 17 -1.04 -1.59 9.26
CA PHE A 17 -2.02 -2.56 8.81
C PHE A 17 -2.78 -3.17 9.99
N ALA A 18 -2.06 -3.53 11.05
CA ALA A 18 -2.67 -4.11 12.26
C ALA A 18 -3.64 -3.15 12.95
N ALA A 19 -3.44 -1.84 12.78
CA ALA A 19 -4.29 -0.83 13.38
C ALA A 19 -5.55 -0.52 12.57
N LEU A 20 -5.65 -1.04 11.34
CA LEU A 20 -6.81 -0.77 10.49
C LEU A 20 -8.05 -1.55 10.95
N PRO A 21 -9.26 -1.03 10.68
CA PRO A 21 -10.49 -1.74 11.05
C PRO A 21 -10.54 -3.14 10.46
N GLU A 22 -11.11 -4.07 11.22
CA GLU A 22 -11.20 -5.47 10.81
C GLU A 22 -11.93 -5.65 9.48
N LYS A 23 -12.96 -4.88 9.24
CA LYS A 23 -13.71 -4.97 7.98
C LYS A 23 -12.83 -4.70 6.76
N PHE A 24 -11.79 -3.88 6.94
CA PHE A 24 -10.84 -3.60 5.87
C PHE A 24 -9.78 -4.70 5.78
N THR A 25 -9.23 -5.11 6.91
CA THR A 25 -8.18 -6.14 6.90
C THR A 25 -8.68 -7.49 6.40
N ARG A 26 -9.97 -7.76 6.53
CA ARG A 26 -10.57 -8.97 5.95
C ARG A 26 -10.48 -9.00 4.43
N LEU A 27 -10.55 -7.83 3.79
CA LEU A 27 -10.39 -7.75 2.33
C LEU A 27 -8.99 -8.14 1.89
N CYS A 28 -8.04 -8.01 2.79
CA CYS A 28 -6.62 -8.21 2.51
C CYS A 28 -6.13 -9.61 2.87
N GLU A 29 -7.04 -10.53 3.18
CA GLU A 29 -6.66 -11.88 3.51
C GLU A 29 -5.90 -12.50 2.34
N GLY A 30 -4.70 -13.01 2.61
CA GLY A 30 -3.86 -13.59 1.57
C GLY A 30 -3.04 -12.57 0.78
N VAL A 31 -3.15 -11.29 1.08
CA VAL A 31 -2.33 -10.27 0.40
C VAL A 31 -0.89 -10.36 0.91
N VAL A 32 0.06 -10.31 -0.01
CA VAL A 32 1.49 -10.33 0.30
C VAL A 32 2.03 -8.90 0.21
N PHE A 33 2.79 -8.48 1.21
CA PHE A 33 3.36 -7.14 1.28
C PHE A 33 4.84 -7.16 0.95
N HIS A 34 5.27 -6.19 0.14
CA HIS A 34 6.68 -6.01 -0.24
C HIS A 34 7.10 -4.58 0.03
N VAL A 35 8.33 -4.39 0.50
CA VAL A 35 8.91 -3.07 0.66
C VAL A 35 10.21 -3.03 -0.12
N GLU A 36 10.32 -2.09 -1.05
CA GLU A 36 11.51 -1.93 -1.89
C GLU A 36 11.90 -0.45 -1.93
N ASP A 37 13.11 -0.14 -2.34
CA ASP A 37 13.55 1.26 -2.39
C ASP A 37 12.85 2.04 -3.49
N PHE A 38 12.74 1.49 -4.69
CA PHE A 38 12.13 2.13 -5.85
C PHE A 38 11.36 1.11 -6.68
N PRO A 39 10.36 1.55 -7.45
CA PRO A 39 9.76 0.70 -8.46
C PRO A 39 10.82 0.36 -9.53
N ASP A 40 10.70 -0.80 -10.15
CA ASP A 40 11.58 -1.13 -11.27
C ASP A 40 11.14 -0.38 -12.54
N GLU A 41 11.99 -0.39 -13.56
CA GLU A 41 11.72 0.32 -14.81
C GLU A 41 10.43 -0.15 -15.49
N GLU A 42 10.18 -1.44 -15.46
CA GLU A 42 8.98 -2.01 -16.07
C GLU A 42 7.72 -1.47 -15.39
N THR A 43 7.73 -1.40 -14.06
CA THR A 43 6.62 -0.85 -13.29
C THR A 43 6.43 0.64 -13.59
N LEU A 44 7.51 1.40 -13.64
CA LEU A 44 7.45 2.83 -13.95
C LEU A 44 6.83 3.07 -15.32
N ASP A 45 7.21 2.27 -16.31
CA ASP A 45 6.68 2.37 -17.66
C ASP A 45 5.19 2.00 -17.69
N GLU A 46 4.81 0.91 -17.03
CA GLU A 46 3.40 0.48 -16.97
C GLU A 46 2.51 1.52 -16.33
N MET A 47 3.01 2.19 -15.30
CA MET A 47 2.24 3.19 -14.56
C MET A 47 2.37 4.59 -15.12
N GLU A 48 3.10 4.73 -16.23
CA GLU A 48 3.32 6.02 -16.89
C GLU A 48 3.90 7.08 -15.97
N CYS A 49 4.82 6.68 -15.10
CA CYS A 49 5.50 7.58 -14.18
C CYS A 49 6.57 8.39 -14.91
N GLU A 50 6.67 9.67 -14.61
CA GLU A 50 7.70 10.53 -15.17
C GLU A 50 9.03 10.34 -14.44
N THR A 51 8.98 10.10 -13.13
CA THR A 51 10.16 9.86 -12.32
C THR A 51 9.95 8.66 -11.41
N GLU A 52 11.04 8.14 -10.88
CA GLU A 52 10.99 7.02 -9.93
C GLU A 52 10.39 7.41 -8.58
N PHE A 53 10.18 8.71 -8.32
CA PHE A 53 9.57 9.19 -7.08
C PHE A 53 8.05 9.38 -7.19
N ASP A 54 7.47 9.17 -8.36
CA ASP A 54 6.05 9.43 -8.58
C ASP A 54 5.12 8.36 -7.99
N LEU A 55 5.66 7.19 -7.66
CA LEU A 55 4.86 6.08 -7.19
C LEU A 55 5.27 5.69 -5.76
N LEU A 56 4.37 5.90 -4.80
CA LEU A 56 4.64 5.57 -3.41
C LEU A 56 4.29 4.12 -3.07
N GLY A 57 3.34 3.56 -3.77
CA GLY A 57 2.90 2.18 -3.56
C GLY A 57 2.18 1.64 -4.79
N LEU A 58 1.94 0.35 -4.79
CA LEU A 58 1.29 -0.32 -5.91
C LEU A 58 0.59 -1.58 -5.44
N PHE A 59 -0.59 -1.83 -5.98
CA PHE A 59 -1.29 -3.08 -5.78
C PHE A 59 -1.32 -3.86 -7.09
N ARG A 60 -0.97 -5.15 -7.02
CA ARG A 60 -1.09 -6.04 -8.16
C ARG A 60 -1.90 -7.26 -7.76
N GLY A 61 -2.78 -7.69 -8.64
CA GLY A 61 -3.61 -8.86 -8.42
C GLY A 61 -5.01 -8.63 -8.95
N LYS A 62 -5.92 -9.55 -8.63
CA LYS A 62 -7.32 -9.44 -9.02
C LYS A 62 -8.14 -8.92 -7.87
N GLY A 63 -8.99 -7.95 -8.13
CA GLY A 63 -9.89 -7.42 -7.13
C GLY A 63 -10.95 -8.44 -6.73
N LEU A 64 -11.48 -8.30 -5.53
CA LEU A 64 -12.50 -9.21 -5.01
C LEU A 64 -13.76 -9.32 -5.86
N PRO A 65 -14.28 -8.25 -6.49
CA PRO A 65 -15.47 -8.42 -7.29
C PRO A 65 -15.33 -9.48 -8.35
N ASP A 66 -14.12 -9.62 -8.86
CA ASP A 66 -13.80 -10.64 -9.85
C ASP A 66 -13.03 -11.78 -9.22
N GLY A 67 -12.86 -11.69 -7.90
CA GLY A 67 -12.00 -12.59 -7.15
C GLY A 67 -12.55 -13.99 -6.94
N ALA A 68 -13.77 -14.24 -7.40
CA ALA A 68 -14.35 -15.57 -7.30
C ALA A 68 -13.45 -16.65 -7.89
N HIS A 69 -12.53 -16.23 -8.72
CA HIS A 69 -11.63 -17.16 -9.40
C HIS A 69 -10.26 -17.30 -8.73
N LEU A 70 -10.06 -16.64 -7.60
CA LEU A 70 -8.78 -16.70 -6.89
C LEU A 70 -8.44 -18.11 -6.41
N ALA A 71 -9.46 -18.92 -6.21
CA ALA A 71 -9.26 -20.29 -5.79
C ALA A 71 -8.76 -21.19 -6.91
N GLU A 72 -8.75 -20.68 -8.12
CA GLU A 72 -8.28 -21.47 -9.25
C GLU A 72 -6.79 -21.71 -9.15
N THR A 73 -6.40 -22.88 -9.56
CA THR A 73 -5.00 -23.30 -9.54
C THR A 73 -4.15 -22.37 -10.40
N GLY A 74 -3.05 -21.91 -9.86
CA GLY A 74 -2.11 -21.07 -10.60
C GLY A 74 -2.38 -19.59 -10.52
N ALA A 75 -3.41 -19.18 -9.81
CA ALA A 75 -3.66 -17.75 -9.60
C ALA A 75 -2.57 -17.16 -8.69
N GLU A 76 -2.01 -16.02 -9.09
CA GLU A 76 -1.04 -15.34 -8.26
C GLU A 76 -1.75 -14.65 -7.09
N PRO A 77 -1.12 -14.56 -5.92
CA PRO A 77 -1.71 -13.84 -4.80
C PRO A 77 -1.77 -12.35 -5.08
N ASN A 78 -2.66 -11.65 -4.42
CA ASN A 78 -2.67 -10.21 -4.46
C ASN A 78 -1.44 -9.71 -3.70
N MET A 79 -0.81 -8.68 -4.24
CA MET A 79 0.43 -8.14 -3.68
C MET A 79 0.38 -6.63 -3.60
N VAL A 80 0.96 -6.10 -2.53
CA VAL A 80 1.09 -4.66 -2.33
C VAL A 80 2.56 -4.33 -2.18
N TRP A 81 3.02 -3.32 -2.92
CA TRP A 81 4.37 -2.78 -2.77
C TRP A 81 4.31 -1.42 -2.12
N LEU A 82 5.28 -1.17 -1.24
CA LEU A 82 5.56 0.17 -0.72
C LEU A 82 6.97 0.52 -1.14
N TYR A 83 7.16 1.73 -1.65
CA TYR A 83 8.45 2.18 -2.15
C TYR A 83 9.05 3.18 -1.18
N ARG A 84 10.11 2.76 -0.51
CA ARG A 84 10.74 3.50 0.58
C ARG A 84 11.18 4.91 0.18
N ARG A 85 11.93 5.05 -0.91
CA ARG A 85 12.49 6.35 -1.29
C ARG A 85 11.42 7.35 -1.73
N PRO A 86 10.44 6.98 -2.55
CA PRO A 86 9.31 7.86 -2.83
C PRO A 86 8.53 8.27 -1.58
N ILE A 87 8.30 7.33 -0.65
CA ILE A 87 7.60 7.64 0.60
C ILE A 87 8.41 8.62 1.44
N LEU A 88 9.72 8.41 1.57
CA LEU A 88 10.57 9.31 2.34
C LEU A 88 10.64 10.71 1.71
N ASP A 89 10.67 10.79 0.39
CA ASP A 89 10.67 12.05 -0.32
C ASP A 89 9.37 12.83 -0.06
N PHE A 90 8.24 12.14 -0.13
CA PHE A 90 6.94 12.72 0.18
C PHE A 90 6.89 13.18 1.63
N TRP A 91 7.37 12.35 2.54
CA TRP A 91 7.39 12.67 3.97
C TRP A 91 8.22 13.91 4.28
N ALA A 92 9.35 14.07 3.61
CA ALA A 92 10.23 15.23 3.82
C ALA A 92 9.53 16.56 3.53
N GLU A 93 8.56 16.55 2.63
CA GLU A 93 7.80 17.74 2.24
C GLU A 93 6.45 17.84 2.95
N SER A 94 6.13 16.86 3.78
CA SER A 94 4.82 16.75 4.43
C SER A 94 4.91 17.14 5.91
N GLU A 95 3.78 17.51 6.50
CA GLU A 95 3.66 17.73 7.93
C GLU A 95 3.13 16.50 8.64
N ASP A 96 2.74 15.46 7.89
CA ASP A 96 2.21 14.23 8.46
C ASP A 96 3.32 13.35 9.03
N THR A 97 2.94 12.46 9.94
CA THR A 97 3.89 11.46 10.44
C THR A 97 4.12 10.41 9.35
N LEU A 98 5.27 9.75 9.42
CA LEU A 98 5.58 8.68 8.46
C LEU A 98 4.55 7.55 8.58
N GLY A 99 4.13 7.20 9.79
CA GLY A 99 3.09 6.19 10.00
C GLY A 99 1.78 6.53 9.32
N ASP A 100 1.36 7.81 9.41
CA ASP A 100 0.12 8.25 8.76
C ASP A 100 0.22 8.17 7.25
N ILE A 101 1.38 8.54 6.70
CA ILE A 101 1.60 8.45 5.26
C ILE A 101 1.53 7.00 4.78
N ILE A 102 2.18 6.09 5.50
CA ILE A 102 2.16 4.67 5.16
C ILE A 102 0.73 4.11 5.25
N THR A 103 -0.01 4.48 6.30
CA THR A 103 -1.41 4.09 6.44
C THR A 103 -2.23 4.55 5.24
N HIS A 104 -2.05 5.81 4.85
CA HIS A 104 -2.76 6.39 3.71
C HIS A 104 -2.45 5.63 2.41
N VAL A 105 -1.18 5.36 2.15
CA VAL A 105 -0.77 4.62 0.95
C VAL A 105 -1.41 3.23 0.93
N LEU A 106 -1.33 2.50 2.05
CA LEU A 106 -1.92 1.16 2.16
C LEU A 106 -3.42 1.18 1.90
N VAL A 107 -4.14 2.08 2.56
CA VAL A 107 -5.60 2.15 2.43
C VAL A 107 -6.00 2.49 1.00
N HIS A 108 -5.31 3.46 0.38
CA HIS A 108 -5.68 3.90 -0.96
C HIS A 108 -5.32 2.88 -2.04
N GLU A 109 -4.14 2.25 -1.96
CA GLU A 109 -3.78 1.24 -2.95
C GLU A 109 -4.68 0.01 -2.87
N ILE A 110 -4.91 -0.48 -1.67
CA ILE A 110 -5.77 -1.65 -1.47
C ILE A 110 -7.23 -1.28 -1.75
N GLY A 111 -7.67 -0.15 -1.22
CA GLY A 111 -9.06 0.28 -1.34
C GLY A 111 -9.49 0.49 -2.78
N HIS A 112 -8.69 1.19 -3.57
CA HIS A 112 -8.99 1.42 -4.98
C HIS A 112 -9.12 0.09 -5.72
N HIS A 113 -8.24 -0.84 -5.44
CA HIS A 113 -8.26 -2.14 -6.09
C HIS A 113 -9.55 -2.92 -5.81
N PHE A 114 -10.06 -2.81 -4.59
CA PHE A 114 -11.31 -3.47 -4.20
C PHE A 114 -12.55 -2.61 -4.42
N GLY A 115 -12.41 -1.49 -5.11
CA GLY A 115 -13.54 -0.66 -5.48
C GLY A 115 -14.14 0.23 -4.40
N LEU A 116 -13.38 0.51 -3.35
CA LEU A 116 -13.85 1.41 -2.30
C LEU A 116 -13.84 2.86 -2.78
N SER A 117 -14.82 3.62 -2.33
CA SER A 117 -14.88 5.05 -2.64
C SER A 117 -13.90 5.83 -1.78
N ASP A 118 -13.59 7.07 -2.18
CA ASP A 118 -12.76 7.96 -1.39
C ASP A 118 -13.35 8.18 0.00
N ALA A 119 -14.67 8.31 0.09
CA ALA A 119 -15.35 8.48 1.38
C ALA A 119 -15.17 7.25 2.28
N ASP A 120 -15.27 6.06 1.70
CA ASP A 120 -15.05 4.81 2.44
C ASP A 120 -13.63 4.74 2.99
N MET A 121 -12.65 5.11 2.15
CA MET A 121 -11.25 5.06 2.55
C MET A 121 -10.91 6.08 3.64
N GLU A 122 -11.49 7.28 3.54
CA GLU A 122 -11.34 8.29 4.59
C GLU A 122 -11.87 7.80 5.93
N GLU A 123 -13.02 7.16 5.90
CA GLU A 123 -13.62 6.62 7.12
C GLU A 123 -12.75 5.53 7.74
N ILE A 124 -12.17 4.67 6.88
CA ILE A 124 -11.25 3.62 7.33
C ILE A 124 -10.02 4.22 8.00
N GLU A 125 -9.44 5.25 7.41
CA GLU A 125 -8.27 5.91 7.97
C GLU A 125 -8.59 6.57 9.33
N ARG A 126 -9.76 7.17 9.46
CA ARG A 126 -10.18 7.77 10.73
C ARG A 126 -10.39 6.73 11.82
N GLY A 127 -10.73 5.51 11.45
CA GLY A 127 -10.91 4.42 12.39
C GLY A 127 -9.62 3.71 12.77
N ALA A 128 -8.50 4.06 12.14
CA ALA A 128 -7.22 3.44 12.44
C ALA A 128 -6.71 3.92 13.80
N VAL A 129 -6.13 3.00 14.57
CA VAL A 129 -5.55 3.29 15.89
C VAL A 129 -4.04 3.10 15.77
N LEU A 130 -3.33 4.21 15.69
CA LEU A 130 -1.87 4.19 15.57
C LEU A 130 -1.21 4.64 16.85
#